data_37ea3998e735bb3349cf44aab9362a9e
#
_entry.id   37ea3998e735bb3349cf44aab9362a9e
#
_cell.length_a   1.000
_cell.length_b   1.000
_cell.length_c   1.000
_cell.angle_alpha   90.00
_cell.angle_beta   90.00
_cell.angle_gamma   90.00
#
_symmetry.space_group_name_H-M   'P 1'
#
loop_
_entity.id
_entity.type
_entity.pdbx_description
1 polymer ?
#
loop_
_entity_poly.entity_id
_entity_poly.type
_entity_poly.pdbx_seq_one_letter_code
_entity_poly.pdbx_strand_id
1 'polypeptide(L)' 'MEEEKLAIRKNIRILALDNLINTYTDVLEDKELNLGPDERELAINIINEAREMLSEETQEVSNQVMQRPKWKKN' A
#
# COMPACT_ATOMS: atom_id res chain seq x y z
N MET A 1 9.13 22.93 5.54
CA MET A 1 8.52 22.74 6.84
C MET A 1 8.36 21.28 7.14
N GLU A 2 8.29 20.98 8.41
CA GLU A 2 8.23 19.57 8.83
C GLU A 2 6.97 18.87 8.38
N GLU A 3 5.86 19.59 8.35
CA GLU A 3 4.59 19.00 7.91
C GLU A 3 4.63 18.59 6.46
N GLU A 4 5.25 19.40 5.63
CA GLU A 4 5.39 19.08 4.23
C GLU A 4 6.29 17.87 4.03
N LYS A 5 7.35 17.77 4.82
CA LYS A 5 8.27 16.64 4.75
C LYS A 5 7.58 15.35 5.16
N LEU A 6 6.74 15.40 6.18
CA LEU A 6 5.98 14.23 6.60
C LEU A 6 4.99 13.78 5.53
N ALA A 7 4.33 14.73 4.89
CA ALA A 7 3.39 14.40 3.82
C ALA A 7 4.12 13.77 2.64
N ILE A 8 5.28 14.29 2.29
CA ILE A 8 6.08 13.74 1.22
C ILE A 8 6.51 12.32 1.55
N ARG A 9 6.97 12.09 2.77
CA ARG A 9 7.38 10.76 3.19
C ARG A 9 6.24 9.75 3.13
N LYS A 10 5.07 10.15 3.57
CA LYS A 10 3.89 9.28 3.50
C LYS A 10 3.55 8.95 2.06
N ASN A 11 3.58 9.94 1.19
CA ASN A 11 3.30 9.73 -0.22
C ASN A 11 4.30 8.78 -0.85
N ILE A 12 5.58 8.92 -0.49
CA ILE A 12 6.61 8.02 -0.99
C ILE A 12 6.32 6.59 -0.55
N ARG A 13 5.95 6.39 0.70
CA ARG A 13 5.65 5.06 1.21
C ARG A 13 4.45 4.46 0.49
N ILE A 14 3.40 5.24 0.30
CA ILE A 14 2.21 4.79 -0.40
C ILE A 14 2.55 4.38 -1.83
N LEU A 15 3.31 5.21 -2.53
CA LEU A 15 3.71 4.92 -3.90
C LEU A 15 4.61 3.69 -3.98
N ALA A 16 5.52 3.56 -3.04
CA ALA A 16 6.42 2.42 -3.00
C ALA A 16 5.65 1.12 -2.78
N LEU A 17 4.70 1.13 -1.84
CA LEU A 17 3.88 -0.03 -1.57
C LEU A 17 3.00 -0.39 -2.74
N ASP A 18 2.40 0.61 -3.37
CA ASP A 18 1.56 0.40 -4.55
C ASP A 18 2.37 -0.19 -5.69
N ASN A 19 3.57 0.34 -5.95
CA ASN A 19 4.46 -0.20 -6.97
C ASN A 19 4.86 -1.63 -6.67
N LEU A 20 5.14 -1.93 -5.42
CA LEU A 20 5.52 -3.27 -5.01
C LEU A 20 4.39 -4.27 -5.26
N ILE A 21 3.18 -3.89 -4.91
CA ILE A 21 2.00 -4.73 -5.14
C ILE A 21 1.82 -4.99 -6.64
N ASN A 22 1.91 -3.95 -7.44
CA ASN A 22 1.74 -4.07 -8.88
C ASN A 22 2.83 -4.92 -9.51
N THR A 23 4.08 -4.71 -9.10
CA THR A 23 5.21 -5.47 -9.62
C THR A 23 5.06 -6.95 -9.33
N TYR A 24 4.76 -7.31 -8.09
CA TYR A 24 4.64 -8.72 -7.73
C TYR A 24 3.37 -9.36 -8.28
N THR A 25 2.31 -8.58 -8.45
CA THR A 25 1.12 -9.07 -9.12
C THR A 25 1.44 -9.44 -10.57
N ASP A 26 2.18 -8.58 -11.27
CA ASP A 26 2.61 -8.86 -12.63
C ASP A 26 3.51 -10.10 -12.69
N VAL A 27 4.39 -10.25 -11.72
CA VAL A 27 5.27 -11.42 -11.63
C VAL A 27 4.43 -12.70 -11.50
N LEU A 28 3.40 -12.67 -10.66
CA LEU A 28 2.53 -13.83 -10.47
C LEU A 28 1.73 -14.17 -11.72
N GLU A 29 1.37 -13.17 -12.50
CA GLU A 29 0.61 -13.37 -13.73
C GLU A 29 1.49 -13.79 -14.91
N ASP A 30 2.78 -13.61 -14.80
CA ASP A 30 3.71 -13.91 -15.88
C ASP A 30 3.97 -15.41 -15.94
N LYS A 31 3.40 -16.05 -16.95
CA LYS A 31 3.52 -17.48 -17.13
C LYS A 31 4.90 -17.91 -17.58
N GLU A 32 5.62 -17.00 -18.21
CA GLU A 32 6.96 -17.31 -18.71
C GLU A 32 7.99 -17.51 -17.60
N LEU A 33 7.74 -16.88 -16.45
CA LEU A 33 8.64 -17.01 -15.30
C LEU A 33 8.61 -18.40 -14.67
N ASN A 34 7.50 -19.11 -14.85
CA ASN A 34 7.41 -20.50 -14.39
C ASN A 34 7.74 -20.64 -12.90
N LEU A 35 7.13 -19.80 -12.09
CA LEU A 35 7.38 -19.82 -10.65
C LEU A 35 6.92 -21.10 -10.01
N GLY A 36 7.78 -21.63 -9.12
CA GLY A 36 7.40 -22.77 -8.30
C GLY A 36 6.36 -22.39 -7.25
N PRO A 37 5.72 -23.42 -6.63
CA PRO A 37 4.69 -23.13 -5.62
C PRO A 37 5.24 -22.34 -4.44
N ASP A 38 6.46 -22.60 -4.02
CA ASP A 38 7.08 -21.87 -2.92
C ASP A 38 7.30 -20.41 -3.26
N GLU A 39 7.77 -20.18 -4.47
CA GLU A 39 8.02 -18.81 -4.93
C GLU A 39 6.72 -18.02 -5.06
N ARG A 40 5.67 -18.68 -5.55
CA ARG A 40 4.36 -18.04 -5.65
C ARG A 40 3.83 -17.67 -4.28
N GLU A 41 3.99 -18.57 -3.31
CA GLU A 41 3.55 -18.32 -1.96
C GLU A 41 4.29 -17.13 -1.34
N LEU A 42 5.59 -17.06 -1.54
CA LEU A 42 6.38 -15.94 -1.05
C LEU A 42 5.92 -14.61 -1.67
N ALA A 43 5.66 -14.61 -2.97
CA ALA A 43 5.19 -13.42 -3.65
C ALA A 43 3.83 -12.99 -3.13
N ILE A 44 2.93 -13.94 -2.91
CA ILE A 44 1.60 -13.66 -2.37
C ILE A 44 1.72 -13.07 -0.97
N ASN A 45 2.60 -13.61 -0.14
CA ASN A 45 2.81 -13.10 1.20
C ASN A 45 3.33 -11.66 1.18
N ILE A 46 4.26 -11.36 0.28
CA ILE A 46 4.78 -10.01 0.11
C ILE A 46 3.66 -9.05 -0.28
N ILE A 47 2.83 -9.46 -1.23
CA ILE A 47 1.70 -8.64 -1.68
C ILE A 47 0.74 -8.38 -0.52
N ASN A 48 0.43 -9.41 0.25
CA ASN A 48 -0.51 -9.28 1.36
C ASN A 48 0.04 -8.34 2.43
N GLU A 49 1.32 -8.46 2.76
CA GLU A 49 1.94 -7.56 3.72
C GLU A 49 1.96 -6.12 3.21
N ALA A 50 2.27 -5.94 1.94
CA ALA A 50 2.28 -4.62 1.34
C ALA A 50 0.89 -4.01 1.35
N ARG A 51 -0.14 -4.80 1.10
CA ARG A 51 -1.52 -4.33 1.14
C ARG A 51 -1.94 -3.90 2.54
N GLU A 52 -1.52 -4.66 3.54
CA GLU A 52 -1.79 -4.29 4.92
C GLU A 52 -1.13 -2.97 5.27
N MET A 53 0.13 -2.82 4.92
CA MET A 53 0.86 -1.58 5.17
C MET A 53 0.22 -0.40 4.43
N LEU A 54 -0.16 -0.63 3.18
CA LEU A 54 -0.80 0.41 2.38
C LEU A 54 -2.15 0.80 3.00
N SER A 55 -2.91 -0.17 3.46
CA SER A 55 -4.18 0.07 4.11
C SER A 55 -4.01 0.91 5.36
N GLU A 56 -2.99 0.62 6.17
CA GLU A 56 -2.71 1.39 7.36
C GLU A 56 -2.37 2.83 7.04
N GLU A 57 -1.52 3.04 6.02
CA GLU A 57 -1.14 4.39 5.63
C GLU A 57 -2.33 5.18 5.11
N THR A 58 -3.14 4.58 4.26
CA THR A 58 -4.32 5.26 3.71
C THR A 58 -5.40 5.44 4.75
N GLN A 59 -5.55 4.50 5.66
CA GLN A 59 -6.54 4.60 6.71
C GLN A 59 -6.23 5.74 7.67
N GLU A 60 -4.97 5.94 7.97
CA GLU A 60 -4.55 7.06 8.81
C GLU A 60 -4.96 8.39 8.18
N VAL A 61 -4.72 8.53 6.89
CA VAL A 61 -5.12 9.73 6.16
C VAL A 61 -6.65 9.87 6.17
N SER A 62 -7.36 8.78 5.93
CA SER A 62 -8.81 8.77 5.93
C SER A 62 -9.38 9.16 7.28
N ASN A 63 -8.78 8.66 8.34
CA ASN A 63 -9.24 8.99 9.70
C ASN A 63 -9.10 10.49 9.98
N GLN A 64 -8.01 11.07 9.55
CA GLN A 64 -7.81 12.51 9.71
C GLN A 64 -8.85 13.32 8.96
N VAL A 65 -9.16 12.88 7.74
CA VAL A 65 -10.16 13.53 6.92
C VAL A 65 -11.56 13.35 7.53
N MET A 66 -11.85 12.17 8.01
CA MET A 66 -13.16 11.86 8.55
C MET A 66 -13.47 12.59 9.84
N GLN A 67 -12.47 12.96 10.59
CA GLN A 67 -12.69 13.73 11.80
C GLN A 67 -13.31 15.09 11.51
N ARG A 68 -13.00 15.66 10.37
CA ARG A 68 -13.53 16.95 9.99
C ARG A 68 -15.04 16.94 9.73
N PRO A 69 -15.55 15.97 8.96
CA PRO A 69 -16.97 15.98 8.63
C PRO A 69 -17.90 15.76 9.80
N LYS A 70 -17.39 15.24 10.90
CA LYS A 70 -18.24 14.93 12.04
C LYS A 70 -19.00 16.16 12.56
N TRP A 71 -18.33 17.28 12.64
CA TRP A 71 -18.97 18.49 13.13
C TRP A 71 -19.83 19.14 12.05
N LYS A 72 -19.67 18.74 10.81
CA LYS A 72 -20.52 19.24 9.75
C LYS A 72 -21.91 18.63 9.80
N LYS A 73 -22.02 17.46 10.34
CA LYS A 73 -23.30 16.80 10.44
C LYS A 73 -24.25 17.52 11.37
N ASN A 74 -23.67 18.23 12.25
CA ASN A 74 -24.47 19.00 13.25
C ASN A 74 -24.89 20.36 12.70
#